data_efebe3ff67b378cdaffa8a90ebc1b747
#
_entry.id   efebe3ff67b378cdaffa8a90ebc1b747
#
_cell.length_a   1.000
_cell.length_b   1.000
_cell.length_c   1.000
_cell.angle_alpha   90.00
_cell.angle_beta   90.00
_cell.angle_gamma   90.00
#
_symmetry.space_group_name_H-M   'P 1'
#
loop_
_entity.id
_entity.type
_entity.pdbx_description
1 polymer ?
#
loop_
_entity_poly.entity_id
_entity_poly.type
_entity_poly.pdbx_seq_one_letter_code
_entity_poly.pdbx_strand_id
1 'polypeptide(L)'
;MKKEYKIAGKAIAAVVSMCTIGMAVTGYEIGWGPFGFLFKGFEDEVKAIESKYDHETRKNEIVFYGASNFRLWKDMEEDLEPYKVQNHGFGGCTDKDLVKYADRILYPYDPSIVFFQTGSNDYVLLKGSDEEKISVCMDYKKEMFDAFHENLPEAKFVVMSGLLLPGRSQYTSLTKEVNRQLKMLCEEYDYMYFVDAQDMTYDGDNYRDDLFRKDKIHLNHEGQLLWRDGYILPVLKELVKETEQKPF
;
A
#
# COMPACT_ATOMS: atom_id res chain seq x y z
N MET A 1 -28.25 -39.51 20.23
CA MET A 1 -28.04 -38.22 19.50
C MET A 1 -27.23 -37.19 20.28
N LYS A 2 -27.45 -36.88 21.56
CA LYS A 2 -26.71 -35.84 22.31
C LYS A 2 -25.20 -36.12 22.57
N LYS A 3 -24.74 -37.35 22.45
CA LYS A 3 -23.32 -37.73 22.77
C LYS A 3 -22.40 -37.53 21.55
N GLU A 4 -22.88 -37.68 20.33
CA GLU A 4 -22.10 -37.53 19.11
C GLU A 4 -21.82 -36.05 18.79
N TYR A 5 -22.76 -35.15 19.08
CA TYR A 5 -22.54 -33.71 18.92
C TYR A 5 -21.48 -33.11 19.88
N LYS A 6 -21.32 -33.70 21.05
CA LYS A 6 -20.26 -33.24 22.01
C LYS A 6 -18.85 -33.66 21.56
N ILE A 7 -18.72 -34.77 20.86
CA ILE A 7 -17.42 -35.23 20.33
C ILE A 7 -17.03 -34.44 19.11
N ALA A 8 -17.97 -34.15 18.19
CA ALA A 8 -17.74 -33.29 17.05
C ALA A 8 -17.37 -31.84 17.45
N GLY A 9 -18.07 -31.29 18.44
CA GLY A 9 -17.75 -29.92 18.95
C GLY A 9 -16.36 -29.82 19.58
N LYS A 10 -15.89 -30.87 20.28
CA LYS A 10 -14.54 -30.90 20.86
C LYS A 10 -13.45 -31.12 19.81
N ALA A 11 -13.71 -31.91 18.77
CA ALA A 11 -12.77 -32.11 17.67
C ALA A 11 -12.62 -30.81 16.83
N ILE A 12 -13.71 -30.12 16.55
CA ILE A 12 -13.68 -28.83 15.83
C ILE A 12 -12.95 -27.76 16.67
N ALA A 13 -13.21 -27.68 17.98
CA ALA A 13 -12.52 -26.76 18.86
C ALA A 13 -11.01 -27.06 18.97
N ALA A 14 -10.62 -28.32 18.96
CA ALA A 14 -9.20 -28.73 18.98
C ALA A 14 -8.49 -28.43 17.67
N VAL A 15 -9.13 -28.63 16.53
CA VAL A 15 -8.58 -28.31 15.21
C VAL A 15 -8.45 -26.80 15.03
N VAL A 16 -9.43 -26.01 15.44
CA VAL A 16 -9.35 -24.53 15.41
C VAL A 16 -8.25 -24.04 16.35
N SER A 17 -8.11 -24.64 17.54
CA SER A 17 -7.06 -24.27 18.50
C SER A 17 -5.65 -24.64 18.01
N MET A 18 -5.47 -25.81 17.37
CA MET A 18 -4.17 -26.20 16.79
C MET A 18 -3.81 -25.34 15.57
N CYS A 19 -4.77 -24.98 14.73
CA CYS A 19 -4.53 -24.05 13.62
C CYS A 19 -4.14 -22.66 14.12
N THR A 20 -4.80 -22.14 15.17
CA THR A 20 -4.47 -20.83 15.73
C THR A 20 -3.11 -20.81 16.43
N ILE A 21 -2.71 -21.91 17.13
CA ILE A 21 -1.39 -21.99 17.75
C ILE A 21 -0.29 -22.17 16.69
N GLY A 22 -0.50 -22.99 15.66
CA GLY A 22 0.45 -23.14 14.56
C GLY A 22 0.65 -21.84 13.77
N MET A 23 -0.42 -21.07 13.55
CA MET A 23 -0.36 -19.76 12.88
C MET A 23 0.33 -18.69 13.74
N ALA A 24 0.15 -18.74 15.07
CA ALA A 24 0.80 -17.82 16.00
C ALA A 24 2.33 -18.05 16.06
N VAL A 25 2.78 -19.31 16.05
CA VAL A 25 4.21 -19.67 16.11
C VAL A 25 4.92 -19.33 14.80
N THR A 26 4.33 -19.65 13.64
CA THR A 26 4.91 -19.28 12.33
C THR A 26 4.86 -17.78 12.04
N GLY A 27 3.85 -17.07 12.55
CA GLY A 27 3.74 -15.62 12.45
C GLY A 27 4.78 -14.88 13.28
N TYR A 28 5.22 -15.47 14.40
CA TYR A 28 6.23 -14.88 15.29
C TYR A 28 7.67 -15.04 14.75
N GLU A 29 7.97 -16.16 14.09
CA GLU A 29 9.32 -16.43 13.56
C GLU A 29 9.59 -15.79 12.18
N ILE A 30 8.55 -15.57 11.35
CA ILE A 30 8.68 -15.08 9.96
C ILE A 30 8.21 -13.63 9.82
N GLY A 31 7.63 -13.05 10.87
CA GLY A 31 7.05 -11.70 10.86
C GLY A 31 5.75 -11.55 10.03
N TRP A 32 5.44 -12.50 9.15
CA TRP A 32 4.25 -12.53 8.31
C TRP A 32 4.02 -13.94 7.77
N GLY A 33 3.36 -14.79 8.52
CA GLY A 33 2.78 -16.02 7.96
C GLY A 33 1.70 -15.63 6.92
N PRO A 34 1.42 -16.48 5.92
CA PRO A 34 0.51 -16.16 4.81
C PRO A 34 -0.90 -15.72 5.21
N PHE A 35 -1.22 -15.77 6.50
CA PHE A 35 -2.51 -15.33 7.06
C PHE A 35 -2.37 -14.31 8.21
N GLY A 36 -1.16 -13.89 8.58
CA GLY A 36 -0.93 -12.98 9.69
C GLY A 36 -1.66 -11.63 9.52
N PHE A 37 -1.77 -11.15 8.29
CA PHE A 37 -2.47 -9.91 7.96
C PHE A 37 -4.01 -10.02 8.04
N LEU A 38 -4.59 -11.22 7.88
CA LEU A 38 -6.05 -11.42 7.95
C LEU A 38 -6.63 -11.28 9.37
N PHE A 39 -5.78 -11.41 10.39
CA PHE A 39 -6.19 -11.40 11.80
C PHE A 39 -5.60 -10.24 12.59
N LYS A 40 -4.67 -9.48 12.01
CA LYS A 40 -4.07 -8.33 12.66
C LYS A 40 -4.87 -7.08 12.26
N GLY A 41 -5.57 -6.52 13.23
CA GLY A 41 -6.11 -5.17 13.05
C GLY A 41 -4.96 -4.18 12.85
N PHE A 42 -5.18 -3.13 12.08
CA PHE A 42 -4.17 -2.08 11.83
C PHE A 42 -4.10 -1.03 12.96
N GLU A 43 -4.84 -1.22 14.02
CA GLU A 43 -5.02 -0.24 15.08
C GLU A 43 -3.69 0.21 15.72
N ASP A 44 -2.77 -0.73 15.95
CA ASP A 44 -1.46 -0.40 16.52
C ASP A 44 -0.58 0.40 15.55
N GLU A 45 -0.63 0.08 14.25
CA GLU A 45 0.12 0.80 13.22
C GLU A 45 -0.46 2.21 13.00
N VAL A 46 -1.78 2.34 12.99
CA VAL A 46 -2.49 3.62 12.88
C VAL A 46 -2.18 4.51 14.09
N LYS A 47 -2.26 4.00 15.31
CA LYS A 47 -1.87 4.74 16.53
C LYS A 47 -0.40 5.14 16.53
N ALA A 48 0.48 4.32 15.96
CA ALA A 48 1.90 4.66 15.85
C ALA A 48 2.11 5.84 14.88
N ILE A 49 1.34 5.92 13.78
CA ILE A 49 1.36 7.04 12.85
C ILE A 49 0.83 8.30 13.53
N GLU A 50 -0.34 8.23 14.19
CA GLU A 50 -0.92 9.36 14.95
C GLU A 50 0.04 9.88 16.04
N SER A 51 0.77 8.97 16.70
CA SER A 51 1.73 9.34 17.74
C SER A 51 3.02 9.94 17.19
N LYS A 52 3.41 9.55 15.96
CA LYS A 52 4.64 10.04 15.31
C LYS A 52 4.43 11.42 14.70
N TYR A 53 3.26 11.67 14.12
CA TYR A 53 2.96 12.87 13.37
C TYR A 53 1.81 13.63 14.02
N ASP A 54 2.09 14.82 14.52
CA ASP A 54 1.09 15.72 15.06
C ASP A 54 0.42 16.49 13.92
N HIS A 55 -0.83 16.15 13.63
CA HIS A 55 -1.61 16.76 12.55
C HIS A 55 -1.88 18.26 12.73
N GLU A 56 -1.78 18.81 13.94
CA GLU A 56 -1.94 20.25 14.15
C GLU A 56 -0.71 21.05 13.70
N THR A 57 0.48 20.46 13.75
CA THR A 57 1.74 21.13 13.43
C THR A 57 2.32 20.72 12.08
N ARG A 58 1.84 19.62 11.49
CA ARG A 58 2.34 19.03 10.25
C ARG A 58 1.32 18.97 9.12
N LYS A 59 0.47 19.98 9.02
CA LYS A 59 -0.45 20.14 7.88
C LYS A 59 0.27 20.58 6.61
N ASN A 60 -0.38 20.33 5.47
CA ASN A 60 0.06 20.77 4.16
C ASN A 60 1.44 20.23 3.73
N GLU A 61 1.90 19.14 4.36
CA GLU A 61 3.11 18.41 3.97
C GLU A 61 2.78 17.33 2.94
N ILE A 62 3.81 16.63 2.48
CA ILE A 62 3.69 15.51 1.54
C ILE A 62 3.45 14.23 2.35
N VAL A 63 2.38 13.50 2.04
CA VAL A 63 2.03 12.24 2.73
C VAL A 63 2.22 11.04 1.80
N PHE A 64 2.94 10.03 2.25
CA PHE A 64 3.03 8.72 1.62
C PHE A 64 2.02 7.79 2.28
N TYR A 65 0.87 7.60 1.63
CA TYR A 65 -0.26 6.82 2.13
C TYR A 65 -0.41 5.52 1.35
N GLY A 66 -0.23 4.39 2.02
CA GLY A 66 -0.24 3.10 1.32
C GLY A 66 0.17 1.92 2.19
N ALA A 67 0.62 0.86 1.51
CA ALA A 67 0.87 -0.43 2.14
C ALA A 67 2.32 -0.60 2.67
N SER A 68 2.72 -1.86 2.76
CA SER A 68 3.95 -2.28 3.45
C SER A 68 5.25 -1.77 2.84
N ASN A 69 5.32 -1.45 1.54
CA ASN A 69 6.53 -0.89 0.96
C ASN A 69 6.84 0.50 1.52
N PHE A 70 5.82 1.32 1.76
CA PHE A 70 6.01 2.58 2.50
C PHE A 70 6.31 2.32 3.97
N ARG A 71 5.49 1.51 4.67
CA ARG A 71 5.71 1.19 6.08
C ARG A 71 7.13 0.71 6.40
N LEU A 72 7.70 -0.08 5.51
CA LEU A 72 9.03 -0.67 5.69
C LEU A 72 10.18 0.25 5.26
N TRP A 73 9.88 1.39 4.68
CA TRP A 73 10.88 2.42 4.38
C TRP A 73 11.10 3.31 5.61
N LYS A 74 12.00 2.87 6.49
CA LYS A 74 12.19 3.50 7.80
C LYS A 74 12.85 4.87 7.73
N ASP A 75 13.76 5.04 6.77
CA ASP A 75 14.57 6.23 6.58
C ASP A 75 13.94 7.19 5.54
N MET A 76 12.64 7.02 5.23
CA MET A 76 11.95 7.77 4.17
C MET A 76 12.08 9.29 4.33
N GLU A 77 11.95 9.80 5.55
CA GLU A 77 12.03 11.24 5.82
C GLU A 77 13.44 11.77 5.56
N GLU A 78 14.49 11.03 5.98
CA GLU A 78 15.89 11.35 5.74
C GLU A 78 16.24 11.21 4.25
N ASP A 79 15.82 10.11 3.63
CA ASP A 79 16.09 9.82 2.22
C ASP A 79 15.45 10.86 1.27
N LEU A 80 14.36 11.51 1.67
CA LEU A 80 13.63 12.49 0.86
C LEU A 80 13.92 13.95 1.26
N GLU A 81 14.90 14.21 2.12
CA GLU A 81 15.33 15.59 2.37
C GLU A 81 15.71 16.31 1.05
N PRO A 82 15.42 17.63 0.92
CA PRO A 82 14.88 18.54 1.92
C PRO A 82 13.35 18.62 1.99
N TYR A 83 12.62 17.69 1.36
CA TYR A 83 11.16 17.71 1.35
C TYR A 83 10.60 17.27 2.71
N LYS A 84 9.58 17.99 3.18
CA LYS A 84 8.86 17.61 4.39
C LYS A 84 7.84 16.52 4.05
N VAL A 85 8.19 15.29 4.38
CA VAL A 85 7.36 14.13 4.08
C VAL A 85 6.90 13.41 5.35
N GLN A 86 5.77 12.71 5.28
CA GLN A 86 5.24 11.87 6.33
C GLN A 86 4.95 10.48 5.77
N ASN A 87 5.40 9.45 6.46
CA ASN A 87 5.17 8.07 6.08
C ASN A 87 3.96 7.49 6.84
N HIS A 88 2.81 7.46 6.21
CA HIS A 88 1.57 6.89 6.72
C HIS A 88 1.28 5.49 6.15
N GLY A 89 2.33 4.76 5.81
CA GLY A 89 2.22 3.37 5.38
C GLY A 89 1.89 2.42 6.52
N PHE A 90 0.93 1.51 6.31
CA PHE A 90 0.63 0.41 7.23
C PHE A 90 0.51 -0.93 6.50
N GLY A 91 1.04 -1.99 7.14
CA GLY A 91 1.43 -3.21 6.44
C GLY A 91 0.29 -4.16 6.13
N GLY A 92 0.14 -4.53 4.85
CA GLY A 92 -0.85 -5.52 4.42
C GLY A 92 -2.24 -4.93 4.15
N CYS A 93 -2.39 -3.61 4.21
CA CYS A 93 -3.67 -2.94 3.94
C CYS A 93 -4.11 -3.09 2.48
N THR A 94 -5.41 -3.06 2.30
CA THR A 94 -6.13 -2.99 1.03
C THR A 94 -6.59 -1.57 0.75
N ASP A 95 -7.12 -1.31 -0.45
CA ASP A 95 -7.74 -0.01 -0.78
C ASP A 95 -8.90 0.32 0.19
N LYS A 96 -9.69 -0.67 0.59
CA LYS A 96 -10.75 -0.51 1.60
C LYS A 96 -10.23 -0.15 2.99
N ASP A 97 -9.09 -0.69 3.37
CA ASP A 97 -8.45 -0.34 4.64
C ASP A 97 -7.93 1.10 4.60
N LEU A 98 -7.39 1.56 3.47
CA LEU A 98 -7.00 2.95 3.29
C LEU A 98 -8.20 3.89 3.48
N VAL A 99 -9.34 3.61 2.84
CA VAL A 99 -10.58 4.40 3.03
C VAL A 99 -11.00 4.39 4.49
N LYS A 100 -11.01 3.22 5.14
CA LYS A 100 -11.44 3.05 6.54
C LYS A 100 -10.67 3.91 7.54
N TYR A 101 -9.37 4.11 7.31
CA TYR A 101 -8.50 4.83 8.26
C TYR A 101 -8.18 6.27 7.82
N ALA A 102 -8.71 6.74 6.69
CA ALA A 102 -8.43 8.06 6.15
C ALA A 102 -8.83 9.20 7.09
N ASP A 103 -9.96 9.08 7.79
CA ASP A 103 -10.44 10.06 8.79
C ASP A 103 -9.43 10.28 9.93
N ARG A 104 -8.54 9.34 10.16
CA ARG A 104 -7.56 9.38 11.24
C ARG A 104 -6.17 9.77 10.81
N ILE A 105 -5.71 9.20 9.68
CA ILE A 105 -4.30 9.30 9.27
C ILE A 105 -4.11 9.84 7.84
N LEU A 106 -5.14 10.46 7.23
CA LEU A 106 -4.99 11.17 5.97
C LEU A 106 -5.63 12.56 6.04
N TYR A 107 -6.94 12.65 6.22
CA TYR A 107 -7.68 13.92 6.14
C TYR A 107 -7.27 14.96 7.18
N PRO A 108 -6.99 14.62 8.46
CA PRO A 108 -6.59 15.63 9.46
C PRO A 108 -5.27 16.34 9.13
N TYR A 109 -4.43 15.73 8.30
CA TYR A 109 -3.13 16.29 7.91
C TYR A 109 -3.22 17.27 6.74
N ASP A 110 -4.35 17.32 6.04
CA ASP A 110 -4.61 18.23 4.92
C ASP A 110 -3.39 18.33 3.96
N PRO A 111 -2.92 17.18 3.41
CA PRO A 111 -1.68 17.14 2.65
C PRO A 111 -1.80 17.88 1.32
N SER A 112 -0.72 18.57 0.90
CA SER A 112 -0.66 19.20 -0.43
C SER A 112 -0.44 18.18 -1.56
N ILE A 113 0.30 17.11 -1.25
CA ILE A 113 0.58 16.01 -2.19
C ILE A 113 0.44 14.68 -1.42
N VAL A 114 -0.25 13.72 -2.02
CA VAL A 114 -0.35 12.37 -1.48
C VAL A 114 0.22 11.37 -2.47
N PHE A 115 1.24 10.62 -2.05
CA PHE A 115 1.74 9.46 -2.77
C PHE A 115 0.99 8.21 -2.36
N PHE A 116 0.38 7.53 -3.32
CA PHE A 116 -0.35 6.28 -3.10
C PHE A 116 0.41 5.08 -3.69
N GLN A 117 0.60 4.03 -2.90
CA GLN A 117 1.10 2.74 -3.37
C GLN A 117 0.35 1.61 -2.68
N THR A 118 -0.49 0.92 -3.44
CA THR A 118 -1.42 -0.09 -2.94
C THR A 118 -1.77 -1.10 -4.05
N GLY A 119 -2.64 -2.05 -3.76
CA GLY A 119 -3.32 -2.90 -4.74
C GLY A 119 -2.87 -4.35 -4.77
N SER A 120 -1.59 -4.66 -4.50
CA SER A 120 -1.17 -6.06 -4.57
C SER A 120 -1.75 -6.96 -3.46
N ASN A 121 -2.22 -6.37 -2.37
CA ASN A 121 -2.91 -7.12 -1.31
C ASN A 121 -4.36 -7.42 -1.69
N ASP A 122 -5.01 -6.53 -2.42
CA ASP A 122 -6.40 -6.67 -2.85
C ASP A 122 -6.58 -7.91 -3.71
N TYR A 123 -5.86 -8.04 -4.83
CA TYR A 123 -6.04 -9.19 -5.72
C TYR A 123 -5.52 -10.52 -5.16
N VAL A 124 -4.61 -10.49 -4.18
CA VAL A 124 -4.20 -11.72 -3.45
C VAL A 124 -5.35 -12.26 -2.60
N LEU A 125 -6.19 -11.37 -2.04
CA LEU A 125 -7.32 -11.74 -1.19
C LEU A 125 -8.58 -12.10 -1.99
N LEU A 126 -8.73 -11.53 -3.19
CA LEU A 126 -9.89 -11.77 -4.04
C LEU A 126 -9.86 -13.19 -4.61
N LYS A 127 -11.06 -13.76 -4.78
CA LYS A 127 -11.30 -15.03 -5.49
C LYS A 127 -11.83 -14.73 -6.88
N GLY A 128 -11.73 -15.71 -7.78
CA GLY A 128 -12.23 -15.58 -9.15
C GLY A 128 -11.11 -15.57 -10.19
N SER A 129 -11.48 -15.31 -11.43
CA SER A 129 -10.53 -15.15 -12.55
C SER A 129 -9.72 -13.85 -12.41
N ASP A 130 -8.66 -13.72 -13.18
CA ASP A 130 -7.87 -12.49 -13.19
C ASP A 130 -8.69 -11.29 -13.67
N GLU A 131 -9.57 -11.47 -14.65
CA GLU A 131 -10.49 -10.43 -15.14
C GLU A 131 -11.44 -9.95 -14.05
N GLU A 132 -12.03 -10.88 -13.28
CA GLU A 132 -12.90 -10.53 -12.15
C GLU A 132 -12.13 -9.76 -11.07
N LYS A 133 -10.91 -10.20 -10.74
CA LYS A 133 -10.06 -9.51 -9.76
C LYS A 133 -9.66 -8.12 -10.21
N ILE A 134 -9.29 -7.95 -11.49
CA ILE A 134 -8.94 -6.66 -12.07
C ILE A 134 -10.13 -5.71 -11.98
N SER A 135 -11.32 -6.14 -12.42
CA SER A 135 -12.53 -5.33 -12.35
C SER A 135 -12.80 -4.84 -10.93
N VAL A 136 -12.80 -5.76 -9.95
CA VAL A 136 -13.05 -5.41 -8.54
C VAL A 136 -11.98 -4.48 -7.98
N CYS A 137 -10.69 -4.69 -8.32
CA CYS A 137 -9.62 -3.81 -7.88
C CYS A 137 -9.77 -2.40 -8.45
N MET A 138 -10.17 -2.27 -9.72
CA MET A 138 -10.36 -0.96 -10.33
C MET A 138 -11.58 -0.22 -9.77
N ASP A 139 -12.68 -0.95 -9.47
CA ASP A 139 -13.84 -0.39 -8.77
C ASP A 139 -13.43 0.16 -7.40
N TYR A 140 -12.67 -0.61 -6.60
CA TYR A 140 -12.20 -0.15 -5.28
C TYR A 140 -11.28 1.07 -5.38
N LYS A 141 -10.39 1.12 -6.39
CA LYS A 141 -9.51 2.27 -6.60
C LYS A 141 -10.29 3.52 -6.96
N LYS A 142 -11.27 3.40 -7.84
CA LYS A 142 -12.12 4.52 -8.22
C LYS A 142 -12.90 5.04 -7.01
N GLU A 143 -13.58 4.17 -6.27
CA GLU A 143 -14.29 4.54 -5.04
C GLU A 143 -13.36 5.22 -4.01
N MET A 144 -12.14 4.70 -3.84
CA MET A 144 -11.14 5.24 -2.93
C MET A 144 -10.69 6.65 -3.34
N PHE A 145 -10.33 6.86 -4.60
CA PHE A 145 -9.86 8.17 -5.08
C PHE A 145 -11.00 9.20 -5.11
N ASP A 146 -12.22 8.80 -5.46
CA ASP A 146 -13.40 9.67 -5.38
C ASP A 146 -13.62 10.15 -3.93
N ALA A 147 -13.59 9.23 -2.95
CA ALA A 147 -13.72 9.57 -1.53
C ALA A 147 -12.59 10.47 -1.01
N PHE A 148 -11.35 10.21 -1.46
CA PHE A 148 -10.21 11.02 -1.02
C PHE A 148 -10.25 12.43 -1.62
N HIS A 149 -10.61 12.56 -2.88
CA HIS A 149 -10.73 13.88 -3.53
C HIS A 149 -11.88 14.71 -2.97
N GLU A 150 -13.00 14.08 -2.60
CA GLU A 150 -14.11 14.78 -1.91
C GLU A 150 -13.65 15.45 -0.61
N ASN A 151 -12.74 14.80 0.13
CA ASN A 151 -12.23 15.30 1.42
C ASN A 151 -10.94 16.13 1.30
N LEU A 152 -10.22 16.01 0.19
CA LEU A 152 -8.93 16.67 -0.08
C LEU A 152 -8.94 17.28 -1.50
N PRO A 153 -9.84 18.23 -1.80
CA PRO A 153 -10.04 18.73 -3.16
C PRO A 153 -8.85 19.51 -3.75
N GLU A 154 -7.97 20.02 -2.89
CA GLU A 154 -6.79 20.79 -3.32
C GLU A 154 -5.51 19.94 -3.41
N ALA A 155 -5.55 18.69 -2.90
CA ALA A 155 -4.40 17.81 -2.89
C ALA A 155 -4.11 17.22 -4.27
N LYS A 156 -2.84 17.12 -4.62
CA LYS A 156 -2.37 16.37 -5.79
C LYS A 156 -2.14 14.91 -5.42
N PHE A 157 -2.67 14.00 -6.22
CA PHE A 157 -2.54 12.55 -5.99
C PHE A 157 -1.51 11.96 -6.93
N VAL A 158 -0.39 11.51 -6.38
CA VAL A 158 0.65 10.77 -7.11
C VAL A 158 0.40 9.28 -6.91
N VAL A 159 -0.03 8.62 -7.96
CA VAL A 159 -0.42 7.22 -7.94
C VAL A 159 0.73 6.37 -8.49
N MET A 160 1.42 5.66 -7.59
CA MET A 160 2.51 4.78 -7.97
C MET A 160 1.97 3.47 -8.54
N SER A 161 2.54 3.00 -9.64
CA SER A 161 2.21 1.68 -10.18
C SER A 161 2.49 0.57 -9.15
N GLY A 162 1.76 -0.54 -9.25
CA GLY A 162 2.13 -1.77 -8.58
C GLY A 162 3.48 -2.27 -9.12
N LEU A 163 4.41 -2.56 -8.23
CA LEU A 163 5.70 -3.17 -8.58
C LEU A 163 5.51 -4.64 -8.98
N LEU A 164 6.33 -5.12 -9.90
CA LEU A 164 6.36 -6.53 -10.27
C LEU A 164 7.23 -7.29 -9.26
N LEU A 165 6.61 -8.20 -8.51
CA LEU A 165 7.20 -8.79 -7.31
C LEU A 165 7.62 -10.25 -7.57
N PRO A 166 8.91 -10.62 -7.39
CA PRO A 166 9.34 -12.01 -7.55
C PRO A 166 8.54 -12.99 -6.67
N GLY A 167 8.27 -12.60 -5.43
CA GLY A 167 7.47 -13.39 -4.47
C GLY A 167 5.98 -13.49 -4.80
N ARG A 168 5.52 -12.79 -5.84
CA ARG A 168 4.15 -12.79 -6.36
C ARG A 168 4.12 -12.90 -7.89
N SER A 169 5.09 -13.61 -8.47
CA SER A 169 5.26 -13.74 -9.93
C SER A 169 4.03 -14.26 -10.66
N GLN A 170 3.20 -15.09 -10.01
CA GLN A 170 1.93 -15.57 -10.55
C GLN A 170 0.93 -14.44 -10.85
N TYR A 171 1.11 -13.26 -10.28
CA TYR A 171 0.24 -12.08 -10.51
C TYR A 171 0.86 -11.04 -11.46
N THR A 172 1.98 -11.34 -12.12
CA THR A 172 2.68 -10.36 -12.99
C THR A 172 1.78 -9.80 -14.08
N SER A 173 1.08 -10.67 -14.82
CA SER A 173 0.17 -10.25 -15.90
C SER A 173 -1.00 -9.42 -15.35
N LEU A 174 -1.58 -9.85 -14.21
CA LEU A 174 -2.64 -9.12 -13.53
C LEU A 174 -2.15 -7.74 -13.07
N THR A 175 -0.97 -7.65 -12.46
CA THR A 175 -0.40 -6.38 -12.01
C THR A 175 -0.16 -5.43 -13.18
N LYS A 176 0.37 -5.90 -14.29
CA LYS A 176 0.58 -5.10 -15.51
C LYS A 176 -0.75 -4.53 -16.04
N GLU A 177 -1.80 -5.35 -16.06
CA GLU A 177 -3.11 -4.91 -16.54
C GLU A 177 -3.77 -3.90 -15.57
N VAL A 178 -3.67 -4.11 -14.25
CA VAL A 178 -4.11 -3.13 -13.25
C VAL A 178 -3.34 -1.81 -13.42
N ASN A 179 -2.03 -1.85 -13.60
CA ASN A 179 -1.22 -0.64 -13.85
C ASN A 179 -1.66 0.10 -15.10
N ARG A 180 -1.94 -0.63 -16.19
CA ARG A 180 -2.43 -0.03 -17.45
C ARG A 180 -3.77 0.68 -17.25
N GLN A 181 -4.72 0.04 -16.57
CA GLN A 181 -6.03 0.64 -16.29
C GLN A 181 -5.93 1.79 -15.30
N LEU A 182 -5.07 1.67 -14.28
CA LEU A 182 -4.82 2.73 -13.30
C LEU A 182 -4.22 3.98 -13.95
N LYS A 183 -3.31 3.80 -14.92
CA LYS A 183 -2.80 4.91 -15.73
C LYS A 183 -3.92 5.63 -16.48
N MET A 184 -4.79 4.87 -17.14
CA MET A 184 -5.94 5.45 -17.86
C MET A 184 -6.89 6.19 -16.91
N LEU A 185 -7.14 5.64 -15.72
CA LEU A 185 -7.94 6.31 -14.70
C LEU A 185 -7.31 7.65 -14.27
N CYS A 186 -6.00 7.68 -14.05
CA CYS A 186 -5.31 8.91 -13.68
C CYS A 186 -5.36 9.96 -14.79
N GLU A 187 -5.35 9.56 -16.06
CA GLU A 187 -5.45 10.49 -17.22
C GLU A 187 -6.83 11.16 -17.34
N GLU A 188 -7.86 10.68 -16.62
CA GLU A 188 -9.19 11.31 -16.59
C GLU A 188 -9.29 12.53 -15.67
N TYR A 189 -8.29 12.73 -14.76
CA TYR A 189 -8.33 13.74 -13.71
C TYR A 189 -7.07 14.59 -13.67
N ASP A 190 -7.19 15.88 -13.59
CA ASP A 190 -6.09 16.85 -13.59
C ASP A 190 -5.32 16.93 -12.26
N TYR A 191 -5.88 16.39 -11.19
CA TYR A 191 -5.24 16.27 -9.87
C TYR A 191 -4.50 14.95 -9.65
N MET A 192 -4.55 14.00 -10.61
CA MET A 192 -3.94 12.68 -10.51
C MET A 192 -2.73 12.55 -11.44
N TYR A 193 -1.64 12.04 -10.91
CA TYR A 193 -0.36 11.86 -11.60
C TYR A 193 0.07 10.39 -11.48
N PHE A 194 0.07 9.67 -12.59
CA PHE A 194 0.51 8.27 -12.59
C PHE A 194 2.02 8.18 -12.74
N VAL A 195 2.67 7.42 -11.85
CA VAL A 195 4.11 7.12 -11.92
C VAL A 195 4.32 5.63 -12.15
N ASP A 196 4.76 5.27 -13.35
CA ASP A 196 5.03 3.90 -13.72
C ASP A 196 6.46 3.51 -13.31
N ALA A 197 6.56 2.69 -12.27
CA ALA A 197 7.82 2.16 -11.76
C ALA A 197 7.95 0.63 -11.93
N GLN A 198 7.10 0.00 -12.76
CA GLN A 198 7.11 -1.46 -12.89
C GLN A 198 8.42 -1.99 -13.48
N ASP A 199 9.04 -1.27 -14.42
CA ASP A 199 10.32 -1.67 -15.05
C ASP A 199 11.51 -1.54 -14.10
N MET A 200 11.36 -0.86 -12.97
CA MET A 200 12.39 -0.82 -11.93
C MET A 200 12.72 -2.22 -11.40
N THR A 201 11.71 -3.05 -11.26
CA THR A 201 11.82 -4.37 -10.62
C THR A 201 11.76 -5.54 -11.60
N TYR A 202 11.56 -5.26 -12.89
CA TYR A 202 11.42 -6.26 -13.94
C TYR A 202 11.89 -5.71 -15.30
N ASP A 203 12.91 -6.33 -15.87
CA ASP A 203 13.55 -5.88 -17.14
C ASP A 203 12.85 -6.40 -18.41
N GLY A 204 11.70 -7.04 -18.27
CA GLY A 204 10.95 -7.69 -19.35
C GLY A 204 11.09 -9.20 -19.38
N ASP A 205 12.22 -9.73 -18.91
CA ASP A 205 12.53 -11.16 -18.86
C ASP A 205 12.77 -11.65 -17.43
N ASN A 206 13.43 -10.84 -16.59
CA ASN A 206 13.87 -11.24 -15.26
C ASN A 206 13.47 -10.24 -14.18
N TYR A 207 13.26 -10.75 -12.97
CA TYR A 207 13.09 -9.91 -11.79
C TYR A 207 14.43 -9.42 -11.26
N ARG A 208 14.47 -8.19 -10.81
CA ARG A 208 15.59 -7.59 -10.08
C ARG A 208 15.58 -8.04 -8.62
N ASP A 209 15.90 -9.30 -8.39
CA ASP A 209 15.91 -9.96 -7.08
C ASP A 209 16.79 -9.25 -6.04
N ASP A 210 17.82 -8.57 -6.50
CA ASP A 210 18.77 -7.75 -5.74
C ASP A 210 18.13 -6.57 -5.03
N LEU A 211 17.00 -6.07 -5.54
CA LEU A 211 16.27 -4.93 -4.97
C LEU A 211 15.29 -5.31 -3.85
N PHE A 212 15.17 -6.60 -3.55
CA PHE A 212 14.19 -7.09 -2.59
C PHE A 212 14.80 -7.66 -1.32
N ARG A 213 14.02 -7.66 -0.25
CA ARG A 213 14.29 -8.41 0.96
C ARG A 213 14.17 -9.92 0.68
N LYS A 214 14.53 -10.75 1.65
CA LYS A 214 14.46 -12.22 1.53
C LYS A 214 13.07 -12.76 1.16
N ASP A 215 12.02 -12.03 1.49
CA ASP A 215 10.63 -12.39 1.17
C ASP A 215 10.26 -12.18 -0.30
N LYS A 216 11.11 -11.50 -1.08
CA LYS A 216 10.90 -11.21 -2.51
C LYS A 216 9.62 -10.42 -2.83
N ILE A 217 9.09 -9.71 -1.82
CA ILE A 217 7.88 -8.88 -1.91
C ILE A 217 8.20 -7.43 -1.57
N HIS A 218 9.04 -7.22 -0.56
CA HIS A 218 9.34 -5.89 -0.06
C HIS A 218 10.71 -5.42 -0.52
N LEU A 219 10.79 -4.18 -0.98
CA LEU A 219 12.05 -3.55 -1.35
C LEU A 219 13.02 -3.54 -0.16
N ASN A 220 14.29 -3.80 -0.42
CA ASN A 220 15.37 -3.47 0.47
C ASN A 220 15.71 -1.98 0.35
N HIS A 221 16.70 -1.49 1.10
CA HIS A 221 17.04 -0.07 1.08
C HIS A 221 17.56 0.39 -0.30
N GLU A 222 18.33 -0.42 -0.99
CA GLU A 222 18.81 -0.13 -2.36
C GLU A 222 17.64 0.02 -3.34
N GLY A 223 16.65 -0.88 -3.27
CA GLY A 223 15.42 -0.77 -4.05
C GLY A 223 14.59 0.49 -3.70
N GLN A 224 14.56 0.88 -2.43
CA GLN A 224 13.90 2.12 -1.99
C GLN A 224 14.60 3.36 -2.54
N LEU A 225 15.94 3.40 -2.51
CA LEU A 225 16.72 4.52 -3.07
C LEU A 225 16.58 4.60 -4.60
N LEU A 226 16.57 3.47 -5.29
CA LEU A 226 16.31 3.45 -6.73
C LEU A 226 14.91 3.96 -7.06
N TRP A 227 13.91 3.57 -6.27
CA TRP A 227 12.53 4.06 -6.40
C TRP A 227 12.43 5.56 -6.17
N ARG A 228 13.12 6.06 -5.13
CA ARG A 228 13.26 7.49 -4.85
C ARG A 228 13.84 8.25 -6.05
N ASP A 229 15.03 7.86 -6.50
CA ASP A 229 15.81 8.65 -7.46
C ASP A 229 15.22 8.60 -8.87
N GLY A 230 14.74 7.43 -9.28
CA GLY A 230 14.22 7.21 -10.63
C GLY A 230 12.77 7.64 -10.83
N TYR A 231 11.95 7.63 -9.77
CA TYR A 231 10.50 7.73 -9.93
C TYR A 231 9.83 8.75 -9.01
N ILE A 232 10.22 8.82 -7.73
CA ILE A 232 9.57 9.71 -6.76
C ILE A 232 10.11 11.15 -6.89
N LEU A 233 11.42 11.34 -6.83
CA LEU A 233 12.02 12.69 -6.88
C LEU A 233 11.72 13.43 -8.19
N PRO A 234 11.69 12.82 -9.38
CA PRO A 234 11.34 13.53 -10.61
C PRO A 234 9.97 14.19 -10.53
N VAL A 235 8.92 13.42 -10.17
CA VAL A 235 7.55 13.96 -10.08
C VAL A 235 7.41 14.94 -8.91
N LEU A 236 8.04 14.66 -7.79
CA LEU A 236 8.00 15.53 -6.61
C LEU A 236 8.60 16.92 -6.90
N LYS A 237 9.74 16.97 -7.60
CA LYS A 237 10.37 18.23 -8.03
C LYS A 237 9.49 19.04 -8.96
N GLU A 238 8.73 18.40 -9.83
CA GLU A 238 7.79 19.06 -10.74
C GLU A 238 6.61 19.65 -9.96
N LEU A 239 5.96 18.85 -9.13
CA LEU A 239 4.76 19.25 -8.41
C LEU A 239 5.01 20.36 -7.37
N VAL A 240 6.15 20.33 -6.68
CA VAL A 240 6.51 21.36 -5.71
C VAL A 240 6.77 22.70 -6.40
N LYS A 241 7.46 22.73 -7.55
CA LYS A 241 7.65 23.96 -8.33
C LYS A 241 6.32 24.58 -8.79
N GLU A 242 5.36 23.76 -9.21
CA GLU A 242 4.03 24.24 -9.59
C GLU A 242 3.26 24.87 -8.43
N THR A 243 3.42 24.32 -7.21
CA THR A 243 2.79 24.85 -6.00
C THR A 243 3.37 26.19 -5.59
N GLU A 244 4.71 26.38 -5.73
CA GLU A 244 5.40 27.64 -5.43
C GLU A 244 5.13 28.74 -6.47
N GLN A 245 4.70 28.40 -7.68
CA GLN A 245 4.45 29.35 -8.77
C GLN A 245 2.99 29.83 -8.85
N LYS A 246 2.06 29.31 -8.05
CA LYS A 246 0.71 29.84 -7.98
C LYS A 246 0.74 31.20 -7.23
N PRO A 247 0.46 32.34 -7.88
CA PRO A 247 0.31 33.60 -7.16
C PRO A 247 -0.94 33.53 -6.28
N PHE A 248 -0.82 34.06 -5.06
CA PHE A 248 -1.93 34.28 -4.14
C PHE A 248 -2.98 35.22 -4.71
#